data_e0a5b58bda885b8849396d1db77702c2
#
_entry.id   e0a5b58bda885b8849396d1db77702c2
#
_cell.length_a   1.000
_cell.length_b   1.000
_cell.length_c   1.000
_cell.angle_alpha   90.00
_cell.angle_beta   90.00
_cell.angle_gamma   90.00
#
_symmetry.space_group_name_H-M   'P 1'
#
loop_
_entity.id
_entity.type
_entity.pdbx_description
1 polymer ?
#
loop_
_entity_poly.entity_id
_entity_poly.type
_entity_poly.pdbx_seq_one_letter_code
_entity_poly.pdbx_strand_id
1 'polypeptide(L)'
;MSYIPRLKKEYKSNIVSRLIKEFSYDNVMQVPKLEKIVISKGVGAAVNDKKLIDHALNEVTEISGQKAIATMSKKDVASFKLRKGMPVGVKVTLRGERMYEFLDRFVTTALPRVRDFNGVKNTGFDGRGNYNLGVTEQIIFPEINIDKINKISGMDITFVTSANSDTEAMQLLSELGLPFKKKDERPVAETKPSIKETPEVEAAVEETPEVEATPEVEATVEETPEGEAAVEETQEQEDIEENNKED
;
A
#
# COMPACT_ATOMS: atom_id res chain seq x y z
N MET A 1 -12.37 37.17 -6.89
CA MET A 1 -13.23 36.13 -6.22
C MET A 1 -12.38 34.88 -6.04
N SER A 2 -12.26 34.37 -4.83
CA SER A 2 -11.54 33.09 -4.59
C SER A 2 -12.37 31.95 -5.18
N TYR A 3 -11.75 31.11 -5.99
CA TYR A 3 -12.36 29.91 -6.54
C TYR A 3 -12.67 28.93 -5.38
N ILE A 4 -13.89 28.38 -5.36
CA ILE A 4 -14.29 27.38 -4.38
C ILE A 4 -14.74 26.13 -5.14
N PRO A 5 -14.09 24.97 -4.96
CA PRO A 5 -14.45 23.72 -5.60
C PRO A 5 -15.92 23.31 -5.35
N ARG A 6 -16.56 22.70 -6.34
CA ARG A 6 -17.96 22.26 -6.30
C ARG A 6 -18.24 21.37 -5.09
N LEU A 7 -17.46 20.32 -4.90
CA LEU A 7 -17.63 19.37 -3.78
C LEU A 7 -17.43 20.02 -2.42
N LYS A 8 -16.57 21.05 -2.29
CA LYS A 8 -16.40 21.79 -1.04
C LYS A 8 -17.66 22.60 -0.68
N LYS A 9 -18.34 23.17 -1.69
CA LYS A 9 -19.63 23.86 -1.49
C LYS A 9 -20.70 22.87 -1.09
N GLU A 10 -20.80 21.75 -1.80
CA GLU A 10 -21.78 20.70 -1.57
C GLU A 10 -21.64 20.05 -0.19
N TYR A 11 -20.39 19.80 0.23
CA TYR A 11 -20.11 19.33 1.59
C TYR A 11 -20.72 20.26 2.65
N LYS A 12 -20.48 21.58 2.53
CA LYS A 12 -20.97 22.55 3.52
C LYS A 12 -22.49 22.74 3.48
N SER A 13 -23.13 22.72 2.30
CA SER A 13 -24.56 23.01 2.15
C SER A 13 -25.45 21.81 2.44
N ASN A 14 -25.07 20.63 1.95
CA ASN A 14 -25.95 19.46 1.91
C ASN A 14 -25.42 18.30 2.76
N ILE A 15 -24.15 17.91 2.57
CA ILE A 15 -23.61 16.67 3.16
C ILE A 15 -23.58 16.74 4.68
N VAL A 16 -23.14 17.86 5.26
CA VAL A 16 -23.11 18.06 6.72
C VAL A 16 -24.50 17.85 7.33
N SER A 17 -25.55 18.42 6.72
CA SER A 17 -26.92 18.31 7.22
C SER A 17 -27.47 16.88 7.14
N ARG A 18 -27.08 16.12 6.10
CA ARG A 18 -27.47 14.71 5.94
C ARG A 18 -26.78 13.83 6.98
N LEU A 19 -25.45 13.96 7.14
CA LEU A 19 -24.69 13.20 8.11
C LEU A 19 -25.15 13.46 9.57
N ILE A 20 -25.51 14.69 9.93
CA ILE A 20 -26.06 15.01 11.24
C ILE A 20 -27.38 14.23 11.48
N LYS A 21 -28.25 14.16 10.49
CA LYS A 21 -29.53 13.44 10.61
C LYS A 21 -29.33 11.93 10.72
N GLU A 22 -28.37 11.38 9.99
CA GLU A 22 -28.15 9.93 9.91
C GLU A 22 -27.46 9.39 11.17
N PHE A 23 -26.43 10.07 11.64
CA PHE A 23 -25.64 9.65 12.80
C PHE A 23 -26.03 10.37 14.11
N SER A 24 -27.03 11.27 14.06
CA SER A 24 -27.55 12.01 15.24
C SER A 24 -26.44 12.72 16.02
N TYR A 25 -25.53 13.44 15.31
CA TYR A 25 -24.48 14.21 15.98
C TYR A 25 -25.06 15.41 16.73
N ASP A 26 -24.61 15.63 17.97
CA ASP A 26 -25.00 16.77 18.79
C ASP A 26 -24.38 18.08 18.31
N ASN A 27 -23.20 18.01 17.70
CA ASN A 27 -22.44 19.20 17.29
C ASN A 27 -21.98 19.08 15.82
N VAL A 28 -22.11 20.15 15.07
CA VAL A 28 -21.63 20.26 13.68
C VAL A 28 -20.13 19.96 13.55
N MET A 29 -19.34 20.23 14.58
CA MET A 29 -17.88 19.97 14.57
C MET A 29 -17.51 18.50 14.68
N GLN A 30 -18.45 17.64 15.10
CA GLN A 30 -18.25 16.18 15.17
C GLN A 30 -18.38 15.52 13.78
N VAL A 31 -19.05 16.20 12.84
CA VAL A 31 -19.30 15.67 11.51
C VAL A 31 -17.97 15.32 10.81
N PRO A 32 -17.80 14.10 10.31
CA PRO A 32 -16.58 13.69 9.64
C PRO A 32 -16.33 14.52 8.38
N LYS A 33 -15.06 14.86 8.16
CA LYS A 33 -14.59 15.63 6.99
C LYS A 33 -13.40 14.94 6.33
N LEU A 34 -13.23 15.17 5.05
CA LEU A 34 -12.03 14.74 4.35
C LEU A 34 -10.86 15.68 4.73
N GLU A 35 -9.77 15.09 5.26
CA GLU A 35 -8.60 15.86 5.70
C GLU A 35 -7.53 15.98 4.62
N LYS A 36 -7.22 14.85 3.97
CA LYS A 36 -6.21 14.78 2.91
C LYS A 36 -6.45 13.57 2.01
N ILE A 37 -5.96 13.67 0.77
CA ILE A 37 -5.84 12.54 -0.16
C ILE A 37 -4.34 12.32 -0.39
N VAL A 38 -3.89 11.09 -0.25
CA VAL A 38 -2.50 10.70 -0.52
C VAL A 38 -2.50 9.80 -1.74
N ILE A 39 -1.79 10.19 -2.78
CA ILE A 39 -1.53 9.35 -3.94
C ILE A 39 -0.13 8.81 -3.81
N SER A 40 0.03 7.49 -3.86
CA SER A 40 1.32 6.81 -3.78
C SER A 40 1.49 5.84 -4.94
N LYS A 41 2.68 5.82 -5.52
CA LYS A 41 3.06 4.94 -6.61
C LYS A 41 4.36 4.25 -6.28
N GLY A 42 4.32 2.92 -6.14
CA GLY A 42 5.51 2.11 -5.95
C GLY A 42 6.17 1.79 -7.28
N VAL A 43 7.48 2.03 -7.37
CA VAL A 43 8.28 1.77 -8.58
C VAL A 43 9.42 0.82 -8.22
N GLY A 44 9.12 -0.48 -8.03
CA GLY A 44 10.12 -1.48 -7.66
C GLY A 44 11.23 -1.66 -8.71
N ALA A 45 10.92 -1.47 -9.99
CA ALA A 45 11.88 -1.54 -11.08
C ALA A 45 12.93 -0.40 -11.06
N ALA A 46 12.70 0.66 -10.28
CA ALA A 46 13.62 1.79 -10.12
C ALA A 46 14.97 1.41 -9.49
N VAL A 47 15.04 0.26 -8.86
CA VAL A 47 16.31 -0.32 -8.36
C VAL A 47 17.29 -0.54 -9.50
N ASN A 48 16.79 -0.99 -10.66
CA ASN A 48 17.60 -1.26 -11.84
C ASN A 48 17.72 -0.01 -12.75
N ASP A 49 16.65 0.77 -12.87
CA ASP A 49 16.60 1.97 -13.72
C ASP A 49 16.00 3.18 -12.98
N LYS A 50 16.87 4.10 -12.60
CA LYS A 50 16.50 5.33 -11.87
C LYS A 50 15.60 6.26 -12.68
N LYS A 51 15.67 6.23 -14.04
CA LYS A 51 14.84 7.09 -14.91
C LYS A 51 13.35 6.82 -14.73
N LEU A 52 12.97 5.60 -14.32
CA LEU A 52 11.57 5.25 -14.04
C LEU A 52 10.96 6.07 -12.90
N ILE A 53 11.76 6.53 -11.95
CA ILE A 53 11.28 7.44 -10.89
C ILE A 53 10.94 8.81 -11.45
N ASP A 54 11.77 9.34 -12.35
CA ASP A 54 11.53 10.65 -12.95
C ASP A 54 10.25 10.65 -13.80
N HIS A 55 10.02 9.57 -14.56
CA HIS A 55 8.75 9.38 -15.28
C HIS A 55 7.56 9.31 -14.31
N ALA A 56 7.67 8.51 -13.25
CA ALA A 56 6.61 8.40 -12.24
C ALA A 56 6.35 9.74 -11.50
N LEU A 57 7.40 10.54 -11.24
CA LEU A 57 7.29 11.88 -10.67
C LEU A 57 6.48 12.81 -11.58
N ASN A 58 6.78 12.80 -12.87
CA ASN A 58 6.08 13.62 -13.86
C ASN A 58 4.61 13.20 -13.98
N GLU A 59 4.33 11.89 -14.11
CA GLU A 59 2.96 11.36 -14.19
C GLU A 59 2.12 11.75 -12.96
N VAL A 60 2.62 11.50 -11.74
CA VAL A 60 1.89 11.83 -10.52
C VAL A 60 1.74 13.35 -10.34
N THR A 61 2.70 14.14 -10.82
CA THR A 61 2.61 15.61 -10.81
C THR A 61 1.54 16.10 -11.78
N GLU A 62 1.45 15.54 -12.99
CA GLU A 62 0.41 15.88 -13.97
C GLU A 62 -0.99 15.52 -13.46
N ILE A 63 -1.17 14.30 -12.89
CA ILE A 63 -2.46 13.84 -12.32
C ILE A 63 -2.92 14.75 -11.18
N SER A 64 -2.01 15.05 -10.25
CA SER A 64 -2.36 15.76 -9.01
C SER A 64 -2.42 17.28 -9.15
N GLY A 65 -1.76 17.84 -10.18
CA GLY A 65 -1.54 19.28 -10.32
C GLY A 65 -0.63 19.87 -9.21
N GLN A 66 0.11 19.00 -8.48
CA GLN A 66 1.04 19.37 -7.44
C GLN A 66 2.34 18.58 -7.58
N LYS A 67 3.50 19.21 -7.39
CA LYS A 67 4.80 18.56 -7.47
C LYS A 67 4.86 17.35 -6.53
N ALA A 68 5.07 16.17 -7.10
CA ALA A 68 5.24 14.94 -6.36
C ALA A 68 6.66 14.84 -5.75
N ILE A 69 6.82 13.95 -4.77
CA ILE A 69 8.08 13.76 -4.04
C ILE A 69 8.48 12.29 -4.15
N ALA A 70 9.74 12.02 -4.50
CA ALA A 70 10.30 10.68 -4.47
C ALA A 70 10.41 10.18 -3.02
N THR A 71 10.03 8.93 -2.79
CA THR A 71 10.16 8.26 -1.49
C THR A 71 11.40 7.40 -1.48
N MET A 72 12.26 7.63 -0.47
CA MET A 72 13.54 6.95 -0.31
C MET A 72 13.42 5.75 0.63
N SER A 73 14.22 4.70 0.37
CA SER A 73 14.34 3.56 1.27
C SER A 73 14.96 3.97 2.60
N LYS A 74 14.35 3.51 3.70
CA LYS A 74 14.85 3.78 5.07
C LYS A 74 15.86 2.74 5.56
N LYS A 75 15.80 1.52 5.00
CA LYS A 75 16.62 0.37 5.42
C LYS A 75 17.29 -0.25 4.21
N ASP A 76 18.41 -0.92 4.47
CA ASP A 76 19.08 -1.78 3.50
C ASP A 76 18.39 -3.14 3.50
N VAL A 77 18.04 -3.66 2.31
CA VAL A 77 17.40 -4.97 2.14
C VAL A 77 18.09 -5.70 1.00
N ALA A 78 18.95 -6.66 1.33
CA ALA A 78 19.78 -7.39 0.38
C ALA A 78 18.95 -8.19 -0.64
N SER A 79 17.87 -8.84 -0.21
CA SER A 79 16.97 -9.62 -1.06
C SER A 79 16.37 -8.80 -2.22
N PHE A 80 16.12 -7.52 -2.01
CA PHE A 80 15.61 -6.60 -3.04
C PHE A 80 16.69 -5.74 -3.67
N LYS A 81 17.97 -5.96 -3.38
CA LYS A 81 19.09 -5.14 -3.84
C LYS A 81 18.92 -3.64 -3.52
N LEU A 82 18.25 -3.34 -2.40
CA LEU A 82 17.96 -1.98 -1.95
C LEU A 82 19.00 -1.52 -0.95
N ARG A 83 19.46 -0.26 -1.10
CA ARG A 83 20.28 0.45 -0.13
C ARG A 83 19.52 1.65 0.43
N LYS A 84 19.85 2.04 1.65
CA LYS A 84 19.33 3.24 2.30
C LYS A 84 19.55 4.48 1.40
N GLY A 85 18.50 5.29 1.23
CA GLY A 85 18.57 6.47 0.38
C GLY A 85 18.29 6.22 -1.11
N MET A 86 18.04 4.98 -1.55
CA MET A 86 17.60 4.73 -2.92
C MET A 86 16.11 5.10 -3.08
N PRO A 87 15.73 5.79 -4.19
CA PRO A 87 14.34 6.10 -4.48
C PRO A 87 13.60 4.83 -4.91
N VAL A 88 12.43 4.56 -4.30
CA VAL A 88 11.64 3.32 -4.52
C VAL A 88 10.23 3.62 -5.00
N GLY A 89 9.77 4.85 -4.82
CA GLY A 89 8.42 5.25 -5.20
C GLY A 89 8.24 6.75 -5.20
N VAL A 90 7.01 7.15 -5.45
CA VAL A 90 6.60 8.56 -5.54
C VAL A 90 5.34 8.74 -4.73
N LYS A 91 5.21 9.87 -4.04
CA LYS A 91 3.98 10.24 -3.34
C LYS A 91 3.65 11.72 -3.50
N VAL A 92 2.36 12.03 -3.41
CA VAL A 92 1.85 13.38 -3.27
C VAL A 92 0.74 13.40 -2.22
N THR A 93 0.63 14.49 -1.48
CA THR A 93 -0.43 14.68 -0.48
C THR A 93 -1.20 15.93 -0.84
N LEU A 94 -2.49 15.78 -1.13
CA LEU A 94 -3.40 16.84 -1.48
C LEU A 94 -4.24 17.25 -0.26
N ARG A 95 -4.42 18.56 -0.08
CA ARG A 95 -5.25 19.15 0.98
C ARG A 95 -6.04 20.33 0.47
N GLY A 96 -7.09 20.71 1.20
CA GLY A 96 -7.88 21.89 0.94
C GLY A 96 -8.56 21.86 -0.43
N GLU A 97 -8.40 22.91 -1.24
CA GLU A 97 -9.10 23.05 -2.52
C GLU A 97 -8.65 22.03 -3.55
N ARG A 98 -7.35 21.81 -3.70
CA ARG A 98 -6.79 20.82 -4.63
C ARG A 98 -7.25 19.40 -4.36
N MET A 99 -7.50 19.07 -3.09
CA MET A 99 -8.04 17.78 -2.68
C MET A 99 -9.45 17.56 -3.22
N TYR A 100 -10.35 18.55 -3.07
CA TYR A 100 -11.73 18.46 -3.58
C TYR A 100 -11.77 18.47 -5.11
N GLU A 101 -10.91 19.22 -5.76
CA GLU A 101 -10.81 19.21 -7.23
C GLU A 101 -10.34 17.87 -7.76
N PHE A 102 -9.31 17.30 -7.14
CA PHE A 102 -8.84 15.97 -7.51
C PHE A 102 -9.93 14.93 -7.31
N LEU A 103 -10.65 14.96 -6.17
CA LEU A 103 -11.75 14.04 -5.89
C LEU A 103 -12.86 14.16 -6.95
N ASP A 104 -13.25 15.38 -7.31
CA ASP A 104 -14.27 15.63 -8.33
C ASP A 104 -13.86 15.02 -9.69
N ARG A 105 -12.66 15.31 -10.17
CA ARG A 105 -12.12 14.73 -11.42
C ARG A 105 -11.99 13.21 -11.34
N PHE A 106 -11.57 12.69 -10.22
CA PHE A 106 -11.42 11.26 -10.00
C PHE A 106 -12.77 10.54 -10.11
N VAL A 107 -13.80 11.04 -9.45
CA VAL A 107 -15.15 10.43 -9.45
C VAL A 107 -15.83 10.60 -10.81
N THR A 108 -15.76 11.79 -11.40
CA THR A 108 -16.53 12.09 -12.63
C THR A 108 -15.85 11.60 -13.90
N THR A 109 -14.51 11.58 -13.93
CA THR A 109 -13.78 11.32 -15.18
C THR A 109 -12.92 10.06 -15.10
N ALA A 110 -12.17 9.85 -14.04
CA ALA A 110 -11.21 8.73 -13.97
C ALA A 110 -11.89 7.40 -13.65
N LEU A 111 -12.77 7.33 -12.66
CA LEU A 111 -13.45 6.08 -12.29
C LEU A 111 -14.27 5.45 -13.41
N PRO A 112 -15.07 6.20 -14.21
CA PRO A 112 -15.81 5.61 -15.33
C PRO A 112 -14.93 5.04 -16.45
N ARG A 113 -13.66 5.46 -16.52
CA ARG A 113 -12.68 4.98 -17.51
C ARG A 113 -11.97 3.69 -17.08
N VAL A 114 -12.17 3.25 -15.83
CA VAL A 114 -11.63 1.97 -15.37
C VAL A 114 -12.29 0.84 -16.13
N ARG A 115 -11.48 -0.07 -16.66
CA ARG A 115 -11.97 -1.25 -17.37
C ARG A 115 -12.79 -2.13 -16.42
N ASP A 116 -13.97 -2.58 -16.87
CA ASP A 116 -14.90 -3.43 -16.11
C ASP A 116 -15.26 -2.86 -14.72
N PHE A 117 -15.50 -1.55 -14.68
CA PHE A 117 -15.83 -0.87 -13.44
C PHE A 117 -17.21 -1.29 -12.90
N ASN A 118 -17.24 -1.98 -11.77
CA ASN A 118 -18.44 -2.44 -11.07
C ASN A 118 -18.63 -1.78 -9.70
N GLY A 119 -18.06 -0.58 -9.50
CA GLY A 119 -18.03 0.09 -8.20
C GLY A 119 -16.81 -0.22 -7.36
N VAL A 120 -16.57 0.61 -6.37
CA VAL A 120 -15.42 0.57 -5.49
C VAL A 120 -15.64 -0.45 -4.37
N LYS A 121 -14.62 -1.22 -4.00
CA LYS A 121 -14.71 -2.27 -2.98
C LYS A 121 -14.93 -1.69 -1.58
N ASN A 122 -15.81 -2.29 -0.80
CA ASN A 122 -16.08 -1.87 0.60
C ASN A 122 -14.99 -2.33 1.60
N THR A 123 -14.04 -3.17 1.17
CA THR A 123 -13.02 -3.78 2.03
C THR A 123 -11.75 -2.94 2.17
N GLY A 124 -11.71 -1.73 1.61
CA GLY A 124 -10.52 -0.87 1.63
C GLY A 124 -10.38 0.03 2.86
N PHE A 125 -11.24 -0.13 3.87
CA PHE A 125 -11.19 0.63 5.12
C PHE A 125 -10.17 0.03 6.10
N ASP A 126 -9.57 0.88 6.92
CA ASP A 126 -8.52 0.50 7.88
C ASP A 126 -9.02 0.27 9.34
N GLY A 127 -10.31 0.34 9.58
CA GLY A 127 -10.92 0.26 10.92
C GLY A 127 -10.92 1.60 11.68
N ARG A 128 -10.37 2.66 11.10
CA ARG A 128 -10.26 4.00 11.70
C ARG A 128 -10.82 5.10 10.80
N GLY A 129 -11.69 4.72 9.87
CA GLY A 129 -12.33 5.67 8.97
C GLY A 129 -11.47 6.17 7.80
N ASN A 130 -10.31 5.59 7.53
CA ASN A 130 -9.56 5.88 6.32
C ASN A 130 -9.84 4.82 5.25
N TYR A 131 -9.83 5.24 4.00
CA TYR A 131 -10.12 4.37 2.88
C TYR A 131 -8.97 4.34 1.88
N ASN A 132 -8.55 3.14 1.46
CA ASN A 132 -7.51 2.95 0.46
C ASN A 132 -8.06 2.27 -0.79
N LEU A 133 -7.79 2.88 -1.95
CA LEU A 133 -8.20 2.40 -3.26
C LEU A 133 -6.99 2.17 -4.15
N GLY A 134 -6.78 0.93 -4.58
CA GLY A 134 -5.79 0.60 -5.60
C GLY A 134 -6.34 0.79 -7.00
N VAL A 135 -5.62 1.54 -7.81
CA VAL A 135 -5.85 1.72 -9.24
C VAL A 135 -4.80 0.92 -10.00
N THR A 136 -5.22 0.04 -10.90
CA THR A 136 -4.32 -0.86 -11.64
C THR A 136 -3.58 -0.16 -12.77
N GLU A 137 -4.21 0.82 -13.42
CA GLU A 137 -3.71 1.49 -14.62
C GLU A 137 -3.77 3.01 -14.48
N GLN A 138 -2.64 3.69 -14.71
CA GLN A 138 -2.60 5.16 -14.70
C GLN A 138 -3.31 5.80 -15.91
N ILE A 139 -3.58 5.04 -16.96
CA ILE A 139 -4.20 5.52 -18.22
C ILE A 139 -5.62 6.05 -18.02
N ILE A 140 -6.27 5.69 -16.92
CA ILE A 140 -7.62 6.19 -16.58
C ILE A 140 -7.67 7.71 -16.42
N PHE A 141 -6.54 8.33 -16.08
CA PHE A 141 -6.45 9.77 -15.92
C PHE A 141 -6.26 10.45 -17.28
N PRO A 142 -7.16 11.39 -17.67
CA PRO A 142 -7.09 12.06 -18.97
C PRO A 142 -5.90 13.03 -19.09
N GLU A 143 -5.31 13.40 -17.95
CA GLU A 143 -4.17 14.31 -17.89
C GLU A 143 -2.88 13.69 -18.41
N ILE A 144 -2.82 12.35 -18.44
CA ILE A 144 -1.63 11.61 -18.88
C ILE A 144 -1.66 11.41 -20.40
N ASN A 145 -0.57 11.75 -21.03
CA ASN A 145 -0.37 11.43 -22.45
C ASN A 145 0.13 9.99 -22.60
N ILE A 146 -0.63 9.15 -23.30
CA ILE A 146 -0.37 7.72 -23.50
C ILE A 146 0.99 7.50 -24.20
N ASP A 147 1.36 8.37 -25.14
CA ASP A 147 2.62 8.25 -25.90
C ASP A 147 3.88 8.43 -25.02
N LYS A 148 3.75 9.07 -23.86
CA LYS A 148 4.85 9.30 -22.92
C LYS A 148 4.98 8.21 -21.86
N ILE A 149 4.08 7.23 -21.83
CA ILE A 149 4.07 6.16 -20.83
C ILE A 149 5.06 5.07 -21.25
N ASN A 150 6.09 4.85 -20.46
CA ASN A 150 7.03 3.74 -20.69
C ASN A 150 6.47 2.38 -20.24
N LYS A 151 5.68 2.37 -19.16
CA LYS A 151 5.12 1.15 -18.59
C LYS A 151 3.79 1.45 -17.90
N ILE A 152 2.80 0.61 -18.16
CA ILE A 152 1.54 0.62 -17.39
C ILE A 152 1.84 0.19 -15.96
N SER A 153 1.43 0.99 -15.01
CA SER A 153 1.65 0.76 -13.58
C SER A 153 0.52 1.32 -12.75
N GLY A 154 0.22 0.65 -11.66
CA GLY A 154 -0.82 1.07 -10.73
C GLY A 154 -0.36 2.12 -9.75
N MET A 155 -1.31 2.62 -8.98
CA MET A 155 -1.10 3.53 -7.86
C MET A 155 -2.17 3.33 -6.79
N ASP A 156 -1.85 3.71 -5.57
CA ASP A 156 -2.77 3.69 -4.44
C ASP A 156 -3.22 5.11 -4.11
N ILE A 157 -4.52 5.26 -3.91
CA ILE A 157 -5.16 6.52 -3.52
C ILE A 157 -5.77 6.31 -2.14
N THR A 158 -5.23 6.98 -1.14
CA THR A 158 -5.68 6.88 0.25
C THR A 158 -6.47 8.14 0.62
N PHE A 159 -7.71 7.96 1.01
CA PHE A 159 -8.58 9.01 1.54
C PHE A 159 -8.50 9.00 3.06
N VAL A 160 -7.98 10.06 3.63
CA VAL A 160 -7.88 10.21 5.09
C VAL A 160 -8.98 11.13 5.56
N THR A 161 -9.82 10.61 6.43
CA THR A 161 -10.96 11.33 7.00
C THR A 161 -10.78 11.57 8.49
N SER A 162 -11.62 12.41 9.07
CA SER A 162 -11.69 12.62 10.52
C SER A 162 -12.77 11.75 11.19
N ALA A 163 -13.31 10.74 10.47
CA ALA A 163 -14.29 9.81 11.02
C ALA A 163 -13.64 8.90 12.07
N ASN A 164 -14.41 8.51 13.08
CA ASN A 164 -13.97 7.57 14.10
C ASN A 164 -14.26 6.11 13.71
N SER A 165 -15.25 5.90 12.84
CA SER A 165 -15.67 4.57 12.37
C SER A 165 -15.67 4.47 10.86
N ASP A 166 -15.52 3.24 10.36
CA ASP A 166 -15.56 2.98 8.91
C ASP A 166 -16.94 3.24 8.30
N THR A 167 -18.01 3.06 9.09
CA THR A 167 -19.39 3.34 8.65
C THR A 167 -19.60 4.82 8.37
N GLU A 168 -19.13 5.70 9.26
CA GLU A 168 -19.18 7.15 9.05
C GLU A 168 -18.37 7.59 7.84
N ALA A 169 -17.16 7.02 7.69
CA ALA A 169 -16.30 7.32 6.55
C ALA A 169 -16.90 6.84 5.23
N MET A 170 -17.51 5.65 5.21
CA MET A 170 -18.19 5.10 4.03
C MET A 170 -19.32 6.02 3.59
N GLN A 171 -20.14 6.45 4.55
CA GLN A 171 -21.25 7.35 4.25
C GLN A 171 -20.76 8.71 3.74
N LEU A 172 -19.76 9.29 4.39
CA LEU A 172 -19.12 10.54 3.95
C LEU A 172 -18.62 10.42 2.49
N LEU A 173 -17.87 9.35 2.17
CA LEU A 173 -17.30 9.15 0.85
C LEU A 173 -18.39 8.85 -0.20
N SER A 174 -19.46 8.14 0.17
CA SER A 174 -20.62 7.90 -0.67
C SER A 174 -21.34 9.21 -1.01
N GLU A 175 -21.58 10.08 -0.04
CA GLU A 175 -22.17 11.41 -0.24
C GLU A 175 -21.27 12.34 -1.08
N LEU A 176 -19.96 12.16 -1.01
CA LEU A 176 -18.98 12.87 -1.87
C LEU A 176 -18.94 12.28 -3.31
N GLY A 177 -19.72 11.23 -3.58
CA GLY A 177 -19.91 10.66 -4.90
C GLY A 177 -19.06 9.43 -5.24
N LEU A 178 -18.33 8.82 -4.28
CA LEU A 178 -17.66 7.54 -4.55
C LEU A 178 -18.69 6.40 -4.70
N PRO A 179 -18.72 5.71 -5.86
CA PRO A 179 -19.67 4.64 -6.12
C PRO A 179 -19.23 3.33 -5.48
N PHE A 180 -19.57 3.10 -4.23
CA PHE A 180 -19.33 1.81 -3.58
C PHE A 180 -20.18 0.69 -4.16
N LYS A 181 -19.66 -0.52 -4.19
CA LYS A 181 -20.43 -1.71 -4.53
C LYS A 181 -21.56 -1.87 -3.51
N LYS A 182 -22.80 -2.00 -3.99
CA LYS A 182 -23.87 -2.44 -3.14
C LYS A 182 -23.48 -3.81 -2.60
N LYS A 183 -23.56 -3.99 -1.27
CA LYS A 183 -23.38 -5.29 -0.65
C LYS A 183 -24.47 -6.17 -1.24
N ASP A 184 -24.09 -7.15 -2.09
CA ASP A 184 -25.02 -8.20 -2.45
C ASP A 184 -25.43 -8.83 -1.13
N GLU A 185 -26.65 -8.59 -0.71
CA GLU A 185 -27.31 -9.32 0.38
C GLU A 185 -27.53 -10.75 -0.12
N ARG A 186 -26.45 -11.50 -0.26
CA ARG A 186 -26.59 -12.94 -0.22
C ARG A 186 -27.00 -13.22 1.24
N PRO A 187 -28.18 -13.83 1.48
CA PRO A 187 -28.55 -14.21 2.81
C PRO A 187 -27.38 -15.03 3.35
N VAL A 188 -26.76 -14.53 4.40
CA VAL A 188 -25.81 -15.29 5.19
C VAL A 188 -26.60 -16.50 5.63
N ALA A 189 -26.36 -17.64 4.98
CA ALA A 189 -26.87 -18.92 5.45
C ALA A 189 -26.35 -18.99 6.89
N GLU A 190 -27.28 -18.92 7.84
CA GLU A 190 -27.03 -19.10 9.24
C GLU A 190 -26.25 -20.41 9.38
N THR A 191 -24.94 -20.32 9.52
CA THR A 191 -24.13 -21.40 10.01
C THR A 191 -24.54 -21.57 11.47
N LYS A 192 -25.58 -22.37 11.68
CA LYS A 192 -25.88 -22.93 13.00
C LYS A 192 -24.58 -23.54 13.50
N PRO A 193 -24.14 -23.21 14.72
CA PRO A 193 -23.02 -23.89 15.33
C PRO A 193 -23.42 -25.37 15.49
N SER A 194 -22.85 -26.23 14.68
CA SER A 194 -22.92 -27.67 14.93
C SER A 194 -22.08 -27.96 16.17
N ILE A 195 -22.77 -28.04 17.29
CA ILE A 195 -22.28 -28.68 18.50
C ILE A 195 -22.01 -30.12 18.10
N LYS A 196 -20.75 -30.46 17.88
CA LYS A 196 -20.33 -31.85 17.86
C LYS A 196 -20.35 -32.34 19.31
N GLU A 197 -21.43 -33.02 19.64
CA GLU A 197 -21.47 -33.92 20.77
C GLU A 197 -20.33 -34.95 20.60
N THR A 198 -19.45 -34.96 21.56
CA THR A 198 -18.47 -36.00 21.78
C THR A 198 -19.24 -37.20 22.39
N PRO A 199 -19.19 -38.41 21.80
CA PRO A 199 -19.63 -39.59 22.54
C PRO A 199 -18.58 -39.93 23.60
N GLU A 200 -19.00 -39.92 24.85
CA GLU A 200 -18.37 -40.65 25.93
C GLU A 200 -18.20 -42.13 25.52
N VAL A 201 -16.99 -42.62 25.62
CA VAL A 201 -16.72 -44.04 25.65
C VAL A 201 -16.02 -44.32 26.97
N GLU A 202 -16.75 -45.08 27.79
CA GLU A 202 -16.37 -45.68 29.07
C GLU A 202 -15.08 -46.49 28.98
N ALA A 203 -14.48 -46.53 30.14
CA ALA A 203 -13.27 -47.23 30.54
C ALA A 203 -13.22 -48.73 30.21
N ALA A 204 -12.06 -49.18 29.78
CA ALA A 204 -11.56 -50.50 30.10
C ALA A 204 -10.06 -50.44 30.35
N VAL A 205 -9.72 -50.77 31.52
CA VAL A 205 -8.41 -51.05 32.13
C VAL A 205 -7.89 -52.36 31.54
N GLU A 206 -6.64 -52.41 31.11
CA GLU A 206 -5.77 -53.60 31.28
C GLU A 206 -4.32 -53.27 30.83
N GLU A 207 -3.48 -53.25 31.82
CA GLU A 207 -2.17 -53.92 31.99
C GLU A 207 -1.05 -53.64 30.97
N THR A 208 0.02 -53.11 31.55
CA THR A 208 1.41 -53.10 31.09
C THR A 208 1.98 -54.55 30.99
N PRO A 209 3.04 -54.81 30.22
CA PRO A 209 4.30 -54.96 30.90
C PRO A 209 5.51 -54.22 30.27
N GLU A 210 6.43 -53.87 31.17
CA GLU A 210 7.81 -53.50 31.00
C GLU A 210 8.58 -54.54 30.14
N VAL A 211 9.60 -54.11 29.46
CA VAL A 211 10.95 -54.66 29.32
C VAL A 211 11.77 -53.72 28.45
N GLU A 212 12.70 -52.98 29.04
CA GLU A 212 14.16 -53.13 29.09
C GLU A 212 14.96 -52.85 27.82
N ALA A 213 15.93 -52.02 28.05
CA ALA A 213 17.32 -52.08 27.61
C ALA A 213 17.76 -51.26 26.39
N THR A 214 18.47 -50.19 26.71
CA THR A 214 19.58 -49.59 25.93
C THR A 214 20.64 -50.65 25.53
N PRO A 215 21.47 -50.40 24.51
CA PRO A 215 22.78 -49.87 24.86
C PRO A 215 23.34 -48.77 23.90
N GLU A 216 24.20 -47.99 24.52
CA GLU A 216 25.27 -47.17 23.96
C GLU A 216 26.19 -47.92 23.00
N VAL A 217 26.68 -47.23 21.97
CA VAL A 217 28.04 -47.37 21.42
C VAL A 217 28.37 -46.02 20.77
N GLU A 218 29.12 -45.22 21.40
CA GLU A 218 30.56 -44.93 21.27
C GLU A 218 31.03 -44.32 19.95
N ALA A 219 31.70 -43.23 20.19
CA ALA A 219 32.46 -42.30 19.39
C ALA A 219 33.52 -42.96 18.47
N THR A 220 33.76 -42.33 17.34
CA THR A 220 35.12 -42.24 16.79
C THR A 220 35.35 -40.87 16.19
N VAL A 221 36.29 -40.22 16.81
CA VAL A 221 37.06 -39.06 16.39
C VAL A 221 38.05 -39.53 15.32
N GLU A 222 38.18 -38.83 14.21
CA GLU A 222 39.41 -38.84 13.42
C GLU A 222 39.70 -37.46 12.86
N GLU A 223 40.92 -37.10 13.14
CA GLU A 223 41.67 -35.88 13.01
C GLU A 223 41.95 -35.46 11.56
N THR A 224 42.22 -34.17 11.47
CA THR A 224 42.89 -33.40 10.39
C THR A 224 44.15 -34.05 9.83
N PRO A 225 44.63 -33.60 8.65
CA PRO A 225 45.84 -32.75 8.77
C PRO A 225 45.84 -31.48 7.91
N GLU A 226 46.53 -30.53 8.48
CA GLU A 226 47.08 -29.30 7.91
C GLU A 226 47.99 -29.56 6.68
N GLY A 227 48.00 -28.60 5.78
CA GLY A 227 48.97 -28.54 4.68
C GLY A 227 49.11 -27.13 4.17
N GLU A 228 50.15 -26.52 4.61
CA GLU A 228 50.73 -25.24 4.26
C GLU A 228 50.99 -25.00 2.77
N ALA A 229 50.88 -23.73 2.36
CA ALA A 229 51.84 -22.97 1.52
C ALA A 229 51.17 -21.63 1.19
N ALA A 230 51.44 -20.56 1.82
CA ALA A 230 52.63 -19.68 1.78
C ALA A 230 52.86 -19.01 0.42
N VAL A 231 52.61 -17.70 0.43
CA VAL A 231 53.41 -16.61 -0.17
C VAL A 231 53.54 -16.56 -1.68
N GLU A 232 52.85 -15.57 -2.25
CA GLU A 232 53.48 -14.68 -3.24
C GLU A 232 52.86 -13.28 -3.11
N GLU A 233 53.54 -12.45 -2.39
CA GLU A 233 53.42 -11.00 -2.29
C GLU A 233 53.95 -10.33 -3.56
N THR A 234 53.32 -9.17 -3.83
CA THR A 234 53.99 -7.95 -4.26
C THR A 234 54.61 -7.96 -5.67
N GLN A 235 54.00 -7.20 -6.54
CA GLN A 235 54.61 -6.23 -7.46
C GLN A 235 53.64 -5.88 -8.61
N GLU A 236 52.89 -4.84 -8.42
CA GLU A 236 52.33 -3.99 -9.51
C GLU A 236 51.58 -2.78 -8.90
N GLN A 237 52.34 -1.99 -8.16
CA GLN A 237 51.93 -0.63 -7.76
C GLN A 237 53.16 0.29 -7.93
N GLU A 238 53.53 0.54 -9.13
CA GLU A 238 54.52 1.61 -9.44
C GLU A 238 54.62 1.82 -10.97
N ASP A 239 53.55 2.17 -11.66
CA ASP A 239 53.68 2.67 -13.05
C ASP A 239 52.46 3.49 -13.56
N ILE A 240 51.79 4.24 -12.71
CA ILE A 240 50.79 5.24 -13.13
C ILE A 240 50.93 6.60 -12.44
N GLU A 241 52.12 7.04 -12.18
CA GLU A 241 52.38 8.41 -11.67
C GLU A 241 53.42 9.23 -12.47
N GLU A 242 53.69 8.90 -13.72
CA GLU A 242 54.63 9.66 -14.52
C GLU A 242 54.21 10.01 -15.96
N ASN A 243 52.89 10.37 -16.14
CA ASN A 243 52.46 10.92 -17.43
C ASN A 243 51.34 11.97 -17.32
N ASN A 244 51.53 12.96 -16.48
CA ASN A 244 50.70 14.17 -16.50
C ASN A 244 51.45 15.42 -16.05
N LYS A 245 52.61 15.64 -16.65
CA LYS A 245 53.30 16.94 -16.71
C LYS A 245 53.97 17.06 -18.05
N GLU A 246 53.24 17.66 -18.98
CA GLU A 246 53.67 18.35 -20.21
C GLU A 246 52.54 18.23 -21.23
N ASP A 247 51.61 19.20 -21.17
CA ASP A 247 51.20 20.17 -22.15
C ASP A 247 50.06 21.05 -21.56
#